data_c6d2c1651ee5bae3f1e233e095159dca
#
_entry.id   c6d2c1651ee5bae3f1e233e095159dca
#
_cell.length_a   1.000
_cell.length_b   1.000
_cell.length_c   1.000
_cell.angle_alpha   90.00
_cell.angle_beta   90.00
_cell.angle_gamma   90.00
#
_symmetry.space_group_name_H-M   'P 1'
#
loop_
_entity.id
_entity.type
_entity.pdbx_description
1 polymer ?
#
loop_
_entity_poly.entity_id
_entity_poly.type
_entity_poly.pdbx_seq_one_letter_code
_entity_poly.pdbx_strand_id
1 'polypeptide(L)'
;MHVLPRRRFLSTLAATASAGAGSGWIWAAHAADSKVKPGADAALIVVDVQNCFVTGGTLPVKDGEQVVPVINKIAPAFANVVVTQDWHTPGHASFASAYPGKKPFETTTLKYGQQVLWPDHCVQGSDDAALHKDLKLPTAQLVIRKGYNKGVDSYSAFMEADRKTVTGLAGYLKARGIKTVFVTGLATDFCVAWTAQDARKAGFNVYVVEDACRAIDLNGSLAAAWKAMEKAGCKRIQSADISMA
;
A
#
# COMPACT_ATOMS: atom_id res chain seq x y z
N MET A 1 52.36 -27.12 44.31
CA MET A 1 52.41 -27.75 45.66
C MET A 1 51.21 -27.32 46.44
N HIS A 2 50.53 -28.31 47.01
CA HIS A 2 49.38 -28.39 47.91
C HIS A 2 48.00 -28.36 47.21
N VAL A 3 47.36 -29.35 47.05
CA VAL A 3 46.68 -30.58 47.37
C VAL A 3 45.66 -30.38 48.54
N LEU A 4 44.31 -30.42 48.12
CA LEU A 4 43.08 -31.03 48.68
C LEU A 4 42.70 -30.81 50.16
N PRO A 5 41.44 -31.12 50.59
CA PRO A 5 40.48 -32.07 50.06
C PRO A 5 38.96 -31.71 50.14
N ARG A 6 38.17 -32.58 49.48
CA ARG A 6 36.74 -32.79 49.54
C ARG A 6 36.22 -33.04 50.99
N ARG A 7 35.02 -32.56 51.29
CA ARG A 7 34.06 -33.27 52.20
C ARG A 7 32.66 -33.23 51.66
N ARG A 8 32.12 -34.43 51.45
CA ARG A 8 30.69 -34.75 51.28
C ARG A 8 30.00 -34.62 52.64
N PHE A 9 28.72 -34.13 52.61
CA PHE A 9 27.72 -34.55 53.63
C PHE A 9 26.38 -34.77 52.93
N LEU A 10 25.92 -36.02 53.04
CA LEU A 10 24.57 -36.45 52.78
C LEU A 10 23.75 -36.28 54.03
N SER A 11 22.52 -35.79 53.96
CA SER A 11 21.42 -36.18 54.88
C SER A 11 20.06 -35.84 54.29
N THR A 12 19.42 -36.81 53.99
CA THR A 12 18.03 -37.36 53.91
C THR A 12 16.89 -36.56 54.52
N LEU A 13 15.79 -36.57 53.71
CA LEU A 13 14.34 -36.71 54.01
C LEU A 13 13.63 -35.67 54.85
N ALA A 14 12.59 -35.07 54.22
CA ALA A 14 11.18 -35.36 54.58
C ALA A 14 10.24 -34.75 53.55
N ALA A 15 9.37 -35.56 52.99
CA ALA A 15 8.24 -35.16 52.16
C ALA A 15 7.09 -34.70 53.02
N THR A 16 6.53 -33.51 52.74
CA THR A 16 5.16 -33.16 53.14
C THR A 16 4.45 -32.60 51.92
N ALA A 17 3.50 -33.38 51.43
CA ALA A 17 2.53 -32.98 50.42
C ALA A 17 1.55 -32.00 51.06
N SER A 18 1.51 -30.77 50.56
CA SER A 18 0.40 -29.85 50.79
C SER A 18 -0.21 -29.51 49.42
N ALA A 19 -1.41 -30.04 49.17
CA ALA A 19 -2.26 -29.67 48.06
C ALA A 19 -2.67 -28.21 48.20
N GLY A 20 -2.02 -27.32 47.48
CA GLY A 20 -2.41 -25.93 47.26
C GLY A 20 -3.15 -25.82 45.94
N ALA A 21 -4.46 -25.65 45.96
CA ALA A 21 -5.26 -25.27 44.80
C ALA A 21 -4.79 -23.90 44.32
N GLY A 22 -3.85 -23.91 43.37
CA GLY A 22 -3.43 -22.73 42.66
C GLY A 22 -4.48 -22.39 41.61
N SER A 23 -5.34 -21.43 41.89
CA SER A 23 -6.16 -20.75 40.91
C SER A 23 -5.26 -20.14 39.84
N GLY A 24 -5.10 -20.89 38.74
CA GLY A 24 -4.45 -20.40 37.55
C GLY A 24 -5.25 -19.23 36.97
N TRP A 25 -4.80 -18.02 37.27
CA TRP A 25 -5.25 -16.85 36.58
C TRP A 25 -4.71 -16.95 35.14
N ILE A 26 -5.56 -17.50 34.24
CA ILE A 26 -5.36 -17.39 32.83
C ILE A 26 -5.57 -15.90 32.52
N TRP A 27 -4.47 -15.18 32.39
CA TRP A 27 -4.46 -13.89 31.74
C TRP A 27 -4.73 -14.17 30.27
N ALA A 28 -6.02 -14.29 29.89
CA ALA A 28 -6.41 -14.08 28.52
C ALA A 28 -6.05 -12.62 28.22
N ALA A 29 -4.91 -12.43 27.57
CA ALA A 29 -4.61 -11.16 26.95
C ALA A 29 -5.70 -10.92 25.90
N HIS A 30 -6.75 -10.23 26.28
CA HIS A 30 -7.58 -9.51 25.35
C HIS A 30 -6.67 -8.45 24.75
N ALA A 31 -5.99 -8.76 23.66
CA ALA A 31 -5.63 -7.75 22.69
C ALA A 31 -6.98 -7.15 22.26
N ALA A 32 -7.37 -6.08 22.90
CA ALA A 32 -8.48 -5.27 22.43
C ALA A 32 -8.09 -4.90 21.01
N ASP A 33 -8.78 -5.44 20.03
CA ASP A 33 -8.73 -5.08 18.62
C ASP A 33 -9.15 -3.60 18.54
N SER A 34 -8.23 -2.71 18.86
CA SER A 34 -8.49 -1.28 18.81
C SER A 34 -8.46 -0.89 17.35
N LYS A 35 -9.65 -0.89 16.73
CA LYS A 35 -9.83 -0.42 15.37
C LYS A 35 -9.23 0.97 15.19
N VAL A 36 -8.59 1.20 14.07
CA VAL A 36 -8.04 2.50 13.71
C VAL A 36 -9.20 3.41 13.31
N LYS A 37 -9.45 4.45 14.09
CA LYS A 37 -10.46 5.47 13.75
C LYS A 37 -9.80 6.57 12.93
N PRO A 38 -10.21 6.79 11.64
CA PRO A 38 -9.74 7.93 10.87
C PRO A 38 -10.19 9.24 11.52
N GLY A 39 -9.23 10.10 11.87
CA GLY A 39 -9.50 11.46 12.38
C GLY A 39 -9.74 12.46 11.27
N ALA A 40 -10.07 13.71 11.63
CA ALA A 40 -10.20 14.81 10.66
C ALA A 40 -8.88 15.10 9.91
N ASP A 41 -7.75 14.70 10.49
CA ASP A 41 -6.40 14.78 9.93
C ASP A 41 -5.98 13.52 9.16
N ALA A 42 -6.94 12.66 8.82
CA ALA A 42 -6.72 11.47 7.98
C ALA A 42 -7.30 11.66 6.59
N ALA A 43 -6.63 11.09 5.58
CA ALA A 43 -7.13 11.03 4.21
C ALA A 43 -7.08 9.59 3.66
N LEU A 44 -8.10 9.22 2.90
CA LEU A 44 -8.10 8.03 2.05
C LEU A 44 -7.53 8.41 0.68
N ILE A 45 -6.51 7.67 0.22
CA ILE A 45 -5.97 7.79 -1.13
C ILE A 45 -6.38 6.53 -1.90
N VAL A 46 -7.21 6.71 -2.91
CA VAL A 46 -7.71 5.64 -3.79
C VAL A 46 -6.90 5.68 -5.08
N VAL A 47 -5.99 4.71 -5.22
CA VAL A 47 -4.99 4.69 -6.28
C VAL A 47 -5.52 3.93 -7.49
N ASP A 48 -5.66 4.63 -8.61
CA ASP A 48 -5.81 4.11 -9.97
C ASP A 48 -6.88 3.01 -10.14
N VAL A 49 -8.04 3.17 -9.51
CA VAL A 49 -9.17 2.25 -9.71
C VAL A 49 -9.88 2.60 -11.02
N GLN A 50 -9.22 2.23 -12.14
CA GLN A 50 -9.58 2.58 -13.52
C GLN A 50 -9.92 1.34 -14.34
N ASN A 51 -10.63 1.55 -15.47
CA ASN A 51 -11.02 0.46 -16.36
C ASN A 51 -9.82 -0.31 -16.92
N CYS A 52 -8.70 0.36 -17.20
CA CYS A 52 -7.46 -0.27 -17.67
C CYS A 52 -6.91 -1.36 -16.73
N PHE A 53 -7.15 -1.25 -15.42
CA PHE A 53 -6.58 -2.16 -14.41
C PHE A 53 -7.55 -3.23 -13.91
N VAL A 54 -8.75 -3.31 -14.43
CA VAL A 54 -9.73 -4.34 -14.08
C VAL A 54 -9.95 -5.33 -15.23
N THR A 55 -10.72 -6.36 -14.99
CA THR A 55 -11.02 -7.37 -16.01
C THR A 55 -11.57 -6.73 -17.30
N GLY A 56 -10.94 -7.05 -18.42
CA GLY A 56 -11.25 -6.48 -19.73
C GLY A 56 -10.50 -5.21 -20.11
N GLY A 57 -9.74 -4.63 -19.19
CA GLY A 57 -8.86 -3.50 -19.46
C GLY A 57 -7.56 -3.88 -20.16
N THR A 58 -6.75 -2.89 -20.51
CA THR A 58 -5.51 -3.08 -21.29
C THR A 58 -4.32 -3.57 -20.47
N LEU A 59 -4.33 -3.38 -19.14
CA LEU A 59 -3.34 -3.90 -18.19
C LEU A 59 -4.06 -4.48 -16.96
N PRO A 60 -4.84 -5.57 -17.15
CA PRO A 60 -5.70 -6.06 -16.08
C PRO A 60 -4.91 -6.64 -14.91
N VAL A 61 -5.23 -6.18 -13.71
CA VAL A 61 -4.79 -6.76 -12.45
C VAL A 61 -5.76 -7.86 -12.07
N LYS A 62 -5.22 -9.04 -11.71
CA LYS A 62 -6.07 -10.17 -11.30
C LYS A 62 -6.99 -9.77 -10.15
N ASP A 63 -8.28 -10.01 -10.31
CA ASP A 63 -9.32 -9.67 -9.32
C ASP A 63 -9.35 -8.16 -8.96
N GLY A 64 -8.89 -7.29 -9.86
CA GLY A 64 -8.75 -5.85 -9.63
C GLY A 64 -10.07 -5.17 -9.24
N GLU A 65 -11.18 -5.58 -9.84
CA GLU A 65 -12.52 -5.05 -9.54
C GLU A 65 -13.00 -5.34 -8.11
N GLN A 66 -12.43 -6.35 -7.43
CA GLN A 66 -12.82 -6.68 -6.05
C GLN A 66 -12.43 -5.60 -5.03
N VAL A 67 -11.53 -4.68 -5.37
CA VAL A 67 -11.19 -3.55 -4.50
C VAL A 67 -12.35 -2.55 -4.39
N VAL A 68 -13.19 -2.45 -5.42
CA VAL A 68 -14.26 -1.44 -5.52
C VAL A 68 -15.26 -1.53 -4.36
N PRO A 69 -15.90 -2.68 -4.07
CA PRO A 69 -16.85 -2.76 -2.97
C PRO A 69 -16.20 -2.52 -1.61
N VAL A 70 -14.92 -2.90 -1.42
CA VAL A 70 -14.20 -2.67 -0.18
C VAL A 70 -13.94 -1.17 0.02
N ILE A 71 -13.44 -0.50 -1.02
CA ILE A 71 -13.19 0.96 -1.00
C ILE A 71 -14.50 1.73 -0.77
N ASN A 72 -15.56 1.40 -1.51
CA ASN A 72 -16.87 2.04 -1.33
C ASN A 72 -17.38 1.90 0.11
N LYS A 73 -17.12 0.76 0.75
CA LYS A 73 -17.54 0.51 2.14
C LYS A 73 -16.77 1.38 3.13
N ILE A 74 -15.45 1.51 2.98
CA ILE A 74 -14.62 2.24 3.97
C ILE A 74 -14.56 3.75 3.72
N ALA A 75 -14.77 4.21 2.49
CA ALA A 75 -14.65 5.63 2.13
C ALA A 75 -15.49 6.58 3.00
N PRO A 76 -16.72 6.24 3.43
CA PRO A 76 -17.53 7.11 4.29
C PRO A 76 -16.90 7.40 5.67
N ALA A 77 -15.93 6.60 6.13
CA ALA A 77 -15.22 6.85 7.38
C ALA A 77 -14.22 8.02 7.28
N PHE A 78 -13.96 8.53 6.06
CA PHE A 78 -12.95 9.55 5.81
C PHE A 78 -13.58 10.88 5.41
N ALA A 79 -13.22 11.95 6.15
CA ALA A 79 -13.59 13.32 5.76
C ALA A 79 -12.81 13.82 4.54
N ASN A 80 -11.65 13.25 4.26
CA ASN A 80 -10.80 13.62 3.13
C ASN A 80 -10.55 12.40 2.26
N VAL A 81 -10.94 12.50 0.98
CA VAL A 81 -10.76 11.44 -0.01
C VAL A 81 -10.08 12.02 -1.25
N VAL A 82 -8.99 11.39 -1.67
CA VAL A 82 -8.24 11.71 -2.88
C VAL A 82 -8.25 10.49 -3.79
N VAL A 83 -8.46 10.71 -5.08
CA VAL A 83 -8.40 9.67 -6.11
C VAL A 83 -7.21 9.95 -7.01
N THR A 84 -6.56 8.91 -7.52
CA THR A 84 -5.55 9.07 -8.57
C THR A 84 -5.99 8.44 -9.88
N GLN A 85 -5.43 8.92 -10.97
CA GLN A 85 -5.57 8.34 -12.30
C GLN A 85 -4.21 8.30 -12.99
N ASP A 86 -3.82 7.12 -13.49
CA ASP A 86 -2.85 7.05 -14.57
C ASP A 86 -3.46 7.74 -15.80
N TRP A 87 -2.64 8.61 -16.42
CA TRP A 87 -3.13 9.50 -17.48
C TRP A 87 -2.07 9.67 -18.57
N HIS A 88 -1.70 8.54 -19.21
CA HIS A 88 -0.59 8.49 -20.14
C HIS A 88 -0.89 9.13 -21.48
N THR A 89 0.07 9.86 -22.03
CA THR A 89 0.00 10.36 -23.40
C THR A 89 0.16 9.21 -24.39
N PRO A 90 -0.41 9.30 -25.61
CA PRO A 90 -0.11 8.34 -26.67
C PRO A 90 1.39 8.22 -26.93
N GLY A 91 1.91 6.98 -27.04
CA GLY A 91 3.33 6.68 -27.24
C GLY A 91 4.19 7.08 -26.03
N HIS A 92 3.68 6.91 -24.81
CA HIS A 92 4.38 7.19 -23.57
C HIS A 92 5.64 6.33 -23.41
N ALA A 93 6.69 6.87 -22.78
CA ALA A 93 7.98 6.19 -22.63
C ALA A 93 7.97 4.92 -21.79
N SER A 94 6.89 4.65 -21.04
CA SER A 94 6.70 3.39 -20.32
C SER A 94 6.02 2.31 -21.17
N PHE A 95 5.60 2.59 -22.40
CA PHE A 95 4.92 1.62 -23.25
C PHE A 95 5.90 0.81 -24.08
N ALA A 96 5.68 -0.51 -24.19
CA ALA A 96 6.48 -1.39 -25.03
C ALA A 96 6.39 -1.00 -26.50
N SER A 97 5.24 -0.51 -26.95
CA SER A 97 4.99 -0.04 -28.31
C SER A 97 5.89 1.14 -28.74
N ALA A 98 6.43 1.90 -27.78
CA ALA A 98 7.36 3.00 -28.07
C ALA A 98 8.77 2.52 -28.45
N TYR A 99 9.06 1.21 -28.36
CA TYR A 99 10.39 0.63 -28.61
C TYR A 99 10.31 -0.54 -29.59
N PRO A 100 10.81 -0.39 -30.84
CA PRO A 100 10.81 -1.46 -31.84
C PRO A 100 11.42 -2.76 -31.30
N GLY A 101 10.70 -3.88 -31.44
CA GLY A 101 11.13 -5.22 -31.02
C GLY A 101 10.96 -5.54 -29.52
N LYS A 102 10.56 -4.58 -28.71
CA LYS A 102 10.27 -4.80 -27.28
C LYS A 102 8.86 -5.33 -27.08
N LYS A 103 8.69 -6.10 -25.99
CA LYS A 103 7.41 -6.66 -25.56
C LYS A 103 7.02 -6.12 -24.18
N PRO A 104 5.73 -6.09 -23.85
CA PRO A 104 5.29 -5.81 -22.48
C PRO A 104 6.00 -6.69 -21.44
N PHE A 105 6.26 -6.10 -20.27
CA PHE A 105 6.97 -6.66 -19.13
C PHE A 105 8.49 -6.84 -19.31
N GLU A 106 9.04 -6.54 -20.45
CA GLU A 106 10.49 -6.34 -20.58
C GLU A 106 10.92 -5.04 -19.90
N THR A 107 12.23 -4.84 -19.77
CA THR A 107 12.79 -3.61 -19.19
C THR A 107 13.60 -2.83 -20.23
N THR A 108 13.68 -1.52 -20.00
CA THR A 108 14.59 -0.63 -20.70
C THR A 108 15.25 0.33 -19.70
N THR A 109 16.32 1.01 -20.10
CA THR A 109 16.96 2.03 -19.28
C THR A 109 16.58 3.40 -19.84
N LEU A 110 15.93 4.21 -19.02
CA LEU A 110 15.61 5.60 -19.31
C LEU A 110 16.52 6.55 -18.51
N LYS A 111 16.40 7.85 -18.72
CA LYS A 111 17.24 8.85 -18.05
C LYS A 111 17.13 8.81 -16.51
N TYR A 112 16.03 8.28 -15.98
CA TYR A 112 15.76 8.16 -14.55
C TYR A 112 16.00 6.75 -13.98
N GLY A 113 16.46 5.80 -14.78
CA GLY A 113 16.80 4.44 -14.36
C GLY A 113 16.07 3.36 -15.12
N GLN A 114 15.96 2.18 -14.52
CA GLN A 114 15.26 1.04 -15.11
C GLN A 114 13.76 1.28 -15.15
N GLN A 115 13.16 1.00 -16.30
CA GLN A 115 11.73 1.10 -16.56
C GLN A 115 11.19 -0.24 -17.03
N VAL A 116 10.14 -0.74 -16.37
CA VAL A 116 9.32 -1.83 -16.89
C VAL A 116 8.48 -1.30 -18.03
N LEU A 117 8.49 -1.99 -19.17
CA LEU A 117 7.67 -1.64 -20.32
C LEU A 117 6.30 -2.30 -20.19
N TRP A 118 5.28 -1.49 -20.24
CA TRP A 118 3.89 -1.91 -20.09
C TRP A 118 3.18 -2.02 -21.45
N PRO A 119 2.06 -2.74 -21.55
CA PRO A 119 1.10 -2.52 -22.64
C PRO A 119 0.67 -1.05 -22.64
N ASP A 120 0.22 -0.54 -23.78
CA ASP A 120 -0.43 0.76 -23.82
C ASP A 120 -1.70 0.70 -22.96
N HIS A 121 -1.76 1.51 -21.92
CA HIS A 121 -2.84 1.50 -20.95
C HIS A 121 -3.15 2.90 -20.45
N CYS A 122 -4.34 3.09 -19.92
CA CYS A 122 -4.79 4.36 -19.34
C CYS A 122 -4.45 5.60 -20.21
N VAL A 123 -4.60 5.48 -21.51
CA VAL A 123 -4.32 6.57 -22.46
C VAL A 123 -5.34 7.69 -22.24
N GLN A 124 -4.85 8.92 -22.18
CA GLN A 124 -5.63 10.12 -21.91
C GLN A 124 -6.90 10.20 -22.77
N GLY A 125 -8.03 10.47 -22.12
CA GLY A 125 -9.32 10.64 -22.79
C GLY A 125 -10.01 9.37 -23.27
N SER A 126 -9.36 8.20 -23.12
CA SER A 126 -9.99 6.91 -23.44
C SER A 126 -10.92 6.45 -22.32
N ASP A 127 -11.89 5.58 -22.66
CA ASP A 127 -12.71 4.88 -21.67
C ASP A 127 -11.87 3.98 -20.75
N ASP A 128 -10.80 3.43 -21.28
CA ASP A 128 -9.81 2.64 -20.54
C ASP A 128 -9.17 3.42 -19.37
N ALA A 129 -8.91 4.72 -19.58
CA ALA A 129 -8.39 5.61 -18.54
C ALA A 129 -9.45 6.15 -17.57
N ALA A 130 -10.74 5.90 -17.80
CA ALA A 130 -11.79 6.34 -16.91
C ALA A 130 -11.76 5.59 -15.56
N LEU A 131 -12.19 6.24 -14.49
CA LEU A 131 -12.41 5.58 -13.21
C LEU A 131 -13.51 4.52 -13.36
N HIS A 132 -13.37 3.41 -12.62
CA HIS A 132 -14.35 2.34 -12.65
C HIS A 132 -15.76 2.85 -12.31
N LYS A 133 -16.74 2.51 -13.13
CA LYS A 133 -18.12 3.04 -13.03
C LYS A 133 -18.82 2.77 -11.69
N ASP A 134 -18.44 1.69 -11.01
CA ASP A 134 -19.01 1.31 -9.72
C ASP A 134 -18.22 1.86 -8.51
N LEU A 135 -17.13 2.61 -8.75
CA LEU A 135 -16.41 3.34 -7.71
C LEU A 135 -17.24 4.58 -7.30
N LYS A 136 -17.78 4.55 -6.08
CA LYS A 136 -18.70 5.58 -5.57
C LYS A 136 -18.05 6.39 -4.47
N LEU A 137 -17.42 7.48 -4.83
CA LEU A 137 -16.70 8.38 -3.94
C LEU A 137 -17.24 9.82 -4.05
N PRO A 138 -18.51 10.07 -3.68
CA PRO A 138 -19.14 11.39 -3.85
C PRO A 138 -18.46 12.49 -3.02
N THR A 139 -17.69 12.11 -2.00
CA THR A 139 -16.95 13.02 -1.13
C THR A 139 -15.50 13.26 -1.57
N ALA A 140 -15.05 12.67 -2.69
CA ALA A 140 -13.70 12.89 -3.19
C ALA A 140 -13.51 14.38 -3.56
N GLN A 141 -12.48 15.00 -2.97
CA GLN A 141 -12.20 16.43 -3.16
C GLN A 141 -11.12 16.70 -4.20
N LEU A 142 -10.32 15.69 -4.55
CA LEU A 142 -9.19 15.86 -5.45
C LEU A 142 -9.00 14.61 -6.32
N VAL A 143 -8.77 14.84 -7.61
CA VAL A 143 -8.27 13.82 -8.54
C VAL A 143 -6.86 14.22 -8.97
N ILE A 144 -5.87 13.38 -8.64
CA ILE A 144 -4.48 13.54 -9.09
C ILE A 144 -4.28 12.71 -10.35
N ARG A 145 -4.00 13.34 -11.47
CA ARG A 145 -3.53 12.66 -12.68
C ARG A 145 -2.03 12.55 -12.66
N LYS A 146 -1.50 11.38 -12.93
CA LYS A 146 -0.06 11.07 -12.95
C LYS A 146 0.34 10.38 -14.25
N GLY A 147 1.64 10.35 -14.57
CA GLY A 147 2.12 9.74 -15.79
C GLY A 147 1.73 10.46 -17.08
N TYR A 148 1.40 11.75 -17.04
CA TYR A 148 1.06 12.55 -18.23
C TYR A 148 2.27 13.15 -18.93
N ASN A 149 3.44 13.11 -18.32
CA ASN A 149 4.69 13.54 -18.94
C ASN A 149 5.25 12.44 -19.84
N LYS A 150 5.18 12.61 -21.14
CA LYS A 150 5.51 11.57 -22.14
C LYS A 150 6.83 10.83 -21.89
N GLY A 151 7.83 11.48 -21.33
CA GLY A 151 9.19 10.93 -21.15
C GLY A 151 9.48 10.36 -19.77
N VAL A 152 8.54 10.43 -18.82
CA VAL A 152 8.73 10.01 -17.41
C VAL A 152 7.50 9.28 -16.91
N ASP A 153 7.69 8.08 -16.41
CA ASP A 153 6.62 7.32 -15.79
C ASP A 153 6.30 7.80 -14.36
N SER A 154 5.15 7.43 -13.83
CA SER A 154 4.71 7.86 -12.51
C SER A 154 3.90 6.78 -11.80
N TYR A 155 4.57 5.99 -10.97
CA TYR A 155 3.85 5.07 -10.09
C TYR A 155 3.28 5.78 -8.86
N SER A 156 4.06 6.68 -8.26
CA SER A 156 3.65 7.37 -7.03
C SER A 156 2.66 8.51 -7.31
N ALA A 157 1.63 8.62 -6.45
CA ALA A 157 0.74 9.77 -6.41
C ALA A 157 1.43 11.07 -5.93
N PHE A 158 2.66 10.99 -5.41
CA PHE A 158 3.39 12.13 -4.86
C PHE A 158 4.47 12.68 -5.78
N MET A 159 5.11 11.79 -6.56
CA MET A 159 6.30 12.14 -7.34
C MET A 159 6.46 11.19 -8.52
N GLU A 160 6.89 11.70 -9.68
CA GLU A 160 7.18 10.88 -10.85
C GLU A 160 8.47 10.06 -10.68
N ALA A 161 8.71 9.11 -11.59
CA ALA A 161 9.84 8.18 -11.50
C ALA A 161 11.21 8.86 -11.60
N ASP A 162 11.28 10.08 -12.14
CA ASP A 162 12.50 10.89 -12.18
C ASP A 162 12.96 11.40 -10.80
N ARG A 163 12.14 11.23 -9.77
CA ARG A 163 12.38 11.64 -8.37
C ARG A 163 12.56 13.16 -8.20
N LYS A 164 12.05 13.95 -9.13
CA LYS A 164 12.14 15.42 -9.16
C LYS A 164 10.79 16.07 -9.39
N THR A 165 10.01 15.54 -10.32
CA THR A 165 8.71 16.09 -10.70
C THR A 165 7.66 15.70 -9.65
N VAL A 166 7.12 16.69 -8.95
CA VAL A 166 6.09 16.48 -7.93
C VAL A 166 4.69 16.64 -8.52
N THR A 167 3.73 15.86 -8.02
CA THR A 167 2.32 15.95 -8.44
C THR A 167 1.56 17.09 -7.76
N GLY A 168 2.08 17.60 -6.64
CA GLY A 168 1.38 18.56 -5.78
C GLY A 168 0.60 17.94 -4.62
N LEU A 169 0.39 16.61 -4.60
CA LEU A 169 -0.41 15.95 -3.56
C LEU A 169 0.10 16.20 -2.14
N ALA A 170 1.42 16.17 -1.92
CA ALA A 170 1.99 16.44 -0.60
C ALA A 170 1.64 17.85 -0.09
N GLY A 171 1.70 18.85 -0.95
CA GLY A 171 1.33 20.24 -0.63
C GLY A 171 -0.16 20.35 -0.28
N TYR A 172 -1.02 19.74 -1.10
CA TYR A 172 -2.46 19.70 -0.85
C TYR A 172 -2.80 19.07 0.51
N LEU A 173 -2.26 17.89 0.81
CA LEU A 173 -2.52 17.20 2.07
C LEU A 173 -2.01 18.01 3.28
N LYS A 174 -0.81 18.61 3.19
CA LYS A 174 -0.25 19.44 4.25
C LYS A 174 -1.08 20.70 4.49
N ALA A 175 -1.53 21.37 3.44
CA ALA A 175 -2.39 22.55 3.53
C ALA A 175 -3.74 22.25 4.22
N ARG A 176 -4.22 21.02 4.14
CA ARG A 176 -5.43 20.55 4.84
C ARG A 176 -5.15 20.01 6.25
N GLY A 177 -3.92 20.08 6.74
CA GLY A 177 -3.54 19.57 8.06
C GLY A 177 -3.53 18.04 8.17
N ILE A 178 -3.50 17.32 7.04
CA ILE A 178 -3.46 15.85 7.04
C ILE A 178 -2.13 15.36 7.61
N LYS A 179 -2.20 14.39 8.50
CA LYS A 179 -1.04 13.73 9.14
C LYS A 179 -0.98 12.24 8.83
N THR A 180 -2.12 11.64 8.51
CA THR A 180 -2.25 10.20 8.29
C THR A 180 -2.92 9.94 6.94
N VAL A 181 -2.38 9.01 6.16
CA VAL A 181 -2.98 8.57 4.91
C VAL A 181 -3.23 7.07 4.92
N PHE A 182 -4.37 6.68 4.37
CA PHE A 182 -4.75 5.30 4.13
C PHE A 182 -4.72 5.08 2.63
N VAL A 183 -3.91 4.13 2.16
CA VAL A 183 -3.68 3.89 0.74
C VAL A 183 -4.38 2.61 0.33
N THR A 184 -5.14 2.68 -0.75
CA THR A 184 -5.93 1.58 -1.36
C THR A 184 -5.77 1.60 -2.87
N GLY A 185 -6.25 0.58 -3.57
CA GLY A 185 -6.35 0.58 -5.03
C GLY A 185 -5.36 -0.33 -5.74
N LEU A 186 -4.91 0.08 -6.92
CA LEU A 186 -4.19 -0.75 -7.89
C LEU A 186 -2.89 -0.07 -8.37
N ALA A 187 -1.83 -0.82 -8.68
CA ALA A 187 -1.59 -2.17 -8.20
C ALA A 187 -0.72 -2.11 -6.94
N THR A 188 -0.93 -3.08 -6.02
CA THR A 188 -0.24 -3.12 -4.71
C THR A 188 1.27 -2.96 -4.84
N ASP A 189 1.87 -3.67 -5.78
CA ASP A 189 3.31 -3.79 -5.97
C ASP A 189 3.94 -2.67 -6.79
N PHE A 190 3.14 -1.80 -7.39
CA PHE A 190 3.58 -0.63 -8.16
C PHE A 190 2.99 0.67 -7.58
N CYS A 191 1.89 1.16 -8.12
CA CYS A 191 1.37 2.49 -7.79
C CYS A 191 1.02 2.64 -6.29
N VAL A 192 0.44 1.63 -5.65
CA VAL A 192 0.14 1.65 -4.22
C VAL A 192 1.43 1.68 -3.40
N ALA A 193 2.39 0.79 -3.68
CA ALA A 193 3.63 0.70 -2.91
C ALA A 193 4.49 1.96 -3.04
N TRP A 194 4.62 2.52 -4.24
CA TRP A 194 5.37 3.75 -4.45
C TRP A 194 4.69 4.95 -3.79
N THR A 195 3.36 5.05 -3.89
CA THR A 195 2.57 6.07 -3.19
C THR A 195 2.75 5.98 -1.67
N ALA A 196 2.64 4.79 -1.09
CA ALA A 196 2.80 4.57 0.34
C ALA A 196 4.20 4.95 0.84
N GLN A 197 5.25 4.51 0.13
CA GLN A 197 6.62 4.84 0.51
C GLN A 197 6.93 6.33 0.39
N ASP A 198 6.43 6.99 -0.67
CA ASP A 198 6.66 8.43 -0.85
C ASP A 198 5.82 9.27 0.11
N ALA A 199 4.62 8.81 0.51
CA ALA A 199 3.87 9.40 1.60
C ALA A 199 4.66 9.38 2.92
N ARG A 200 5.33 8.25 3.23
CA ARG A 200 6.22 8.15 4.41
C ARG A 200 7.38 9.15 4.32
N LYS A 201 8.06 9.24 3.18
CA LYS A 201 9.14 10.21 2.95
C LYS A 201 8.67 11.66 3.07
N ALA A 202 7.41 11.92 2.69
CA ALA A 202 6.79 13.25 2.82
C ALA A 202 6.37 13.61 4.26
N GLY A 203 6.50 12.64 5.22
CA GLY A 203 6.27 12.84 6.65
C GLY A 203 4.88 12.39 7.14
N PHE A 204 4.09 11.70 6.33
CA PHE A 204 2.78 11.18 6.74
C PHE A 204 2.90 9.84 7.49
N ASN A 205 2.00 9.58 8.42
CA ASN A 205 1.71 8.22 8.88
C ASN A 205 0.95 7.49 7.78
N VAL A 206 1.34 6.23 7.49
CA VAL A 206 0.78 5.50 6.35
C VAL A 206 0.24 4.16 6.80
N TYR A 207 -1.02 3.92 6.46
CA TYR A 207 -1.66 2.62 6.48
C TYR A 207 -1.91 2.17 5.04
N VAL A 208 -1.62 0.91 4.73
CA VAL A 208 -2.01 0.29 3.45
C VAL A 208 -3.07 -0.75 3.77
N VAL A 209 -4.26 -0.58 3.18
CA VAL A 209 -5.42 -1.44 3.42
C VAL A 209 -5.35 -2.61 2.45
N GLU A 210 -4.86 -3.74 2.91
CA GLU A 210 -4.47 -4.86 2.06
C GLU A 210 -5.62 -5.43 1.24
N ASP A 211 -6.75 -5.72 1.88
CA ASP A 211 -7.92 -6.30 1.21
C ASP A 211 -8.62 -5.32 0.23
N ALA A 212 -8.28 -4.02 0.32
CA ALA A 212 -8.64 -2.98 -0.64
C ALA A 212 -7.58 -2.75 -1.73
N CYS A 213 -6.64 -3.68 -1.91
CA CYS A 213 -5.60 -3.63 -2.93
C CYS A 213 -5.50 -4.97 -3.68
N ARG A 214 -5.03 -4.93 -4.94
CA ARG A 214 -4.68 -6.13 -5.73
C ARG A 214 -3.37 -5.86 -6.47
N ALA A 215 -2.61 -6.92 -6.76
CA ALA A 215 -1.27 -6.85 -7.33
C ALA A 215 -1.19 -7.44 -8.73
N ILE A 216 -0.23 -6.97 -9.51
CA ILE A 216 0.21 -7.60 -10.77
C ILE A 216 1.05 -8.83 -10.48
N ASP A 217 1.88 -8.76 -9.44
CA ASP A 217 2.85 -9.78 -9.00
C ASP A 217 3.82 -10.24 -10.10
N LEU A 218 4.45 -9.28 -10.72
CA LEU A 218 5.46 -9.52 -11.76
C LEU A 218 6.75 -10.05 -11.12
N ASN A 219 7.03 -11.36 -11.32
CA ASN A 219 8.25 -12.02 -10.82
C ASN A 219 8.49 -11.84 -9.31
N GLY A 220 7.44 -11.90 -8.49
CA GLY A 220 7.53 -11.76 -7.03
C GLY A 220 7.57 -10.31 -6.53
N SER A 221 7.16 -9.35 -7.37
CA SER A 221 7.11 -7.93 -7.02
C SER A 221 6.22 -7.64 -5.81
N LEU A 222 5.14 -8.43 -5.60
CA LEU A 222 4.25 -8.24 -4.46
C LEU A 222 4.96 -8.45 -3.12
N ALA A 223 5.70 -9.54 -2.98
CA ALA A 223 6.44 -9.82 -1.75
C ALA A 223 7.54 -8.76 -1.50
N ALA A 224 8.23 -8.34 -2.56
CA ALA A 224 9.24 -7.29 -2.49
C ALA A 224 8.63 -5.93 -2.09
N ALA A 225 7.46 -5.58 -2.64
CA ALA A 225 6.75 -4.34 -2.34
C ALA A 225 6.30 -4.29 -0.88
N TRP A 226 5.71 -5.35 -0.33
CA TRP A 226 5.34 -5.41 1.09
C TRP A 226 6.55 -5.20 1.99
N LYS A 227 7.66 -5.90 1.73
CA LYS A 227 8.91 -5.72 2.48
C LYS A 227 9.42 -4.28 2.41
N ALA A 228 9.33 -3.64 1.25
CA ALA A 228 9.77 -2.26 1.06
C ALA A 228 8.87 -1.26 1.81
N MET A 229 7.55 -1.45 1.77
CA MET A 229 6.58 -0.64 2.51
C MET A 229 6.77 -0.76 4.02
N GLU A 230 6.93 -1.97 4.55
CA GLU A 230 7.21 -2.22 5.97
C GLU A 230 8.52 -1.56 6.41
N LYS A 231 9.60 -1.72 5.62
CA LYS A 231 10.88 -1.05 5.87
C LYS A 231 10.76 0.47 5.88
N ALA A 232 9.87 1.04 5.06
CA ALA A 232 9.59 2.48 5.05
C ALA A 232 8.73 2.93 6.25
N GLY A 233 8.22 2.00 7.06
CA GLY A 233 7.36 2.28 8.21
C GLY A 233 5.87 2.42 7.87
N CYS A 234 5.44 1.88 6.74
CA CYS A 234 4.01 1.73 6.44
C CYS A 234 3.43 0.59 7.28
N LYS A 235 2.19 0.77 7.73
CA LYS A 235 1.45 -0.25 8.47
C LYS A 235 0.49 -0.97 7.52
N ARG A 236 0.54 -2.30 7.49
CA ARG A 236 -0.38 -3.16 6.76
C ARG A 236 -1.59 -3.45 7.63
N ILE A 237 -2.79 -3.19 7.14
CA ILE A 237 -4.06 -3.41 7.85
C ILE A 237 -5.11 -4.00 6.90
N GLN A 238 -6.22 -4.47 7.46
CA GLN A 238 -7.41 -4.88 6.73
C GLN A 238 -8.49 -3.80 6.82
N SER A 239 -9.45 -3.79 5.91
CA SER A 239 -10.59 -2.88 5.97
C SER A 239 -11.43 -3.06 7.27
N ALA A 240 -11.45 -4.27 7.81
CA ALA A 240 -12.11 -4.60 9.09
C ALA A 240 -11.46 -3.91 10.30
N ASP A 241 -10.19 -3.51 10.19
CA ASP A 241 -9.46 -2.81 11.25
C ASP A 241 -9.82 -1.31 11.30
N ILE A 242 -10.59 -0.80 10.32
CA ILE A 242 -11.04 0.59 10.28
C ILE A 242 -12.37 0.73 11.00
N SER A 243 -12.45 1.70 11.93
CA SER A 243 -13.70 2.05 12.59
C SER A 243 -14.57 2.87 11.64
N MET A 244 -15.82 2.44 11.47
CA MET A 244 -16.80 3.07 10.59
C MET A 244 -17.71 4.07 11.33
N ALA A 245 -17.46 4.31 12.62
CA ALA A 245 -18.31 5.15 13.46
C ALA A 245 -17.82 6.56 13.59
#